data_87b409f43b2d62cff3843773b437587c
#
_entry.id   87b409f43b2d62cff3843773b437587c
#
_cell.length_a   1.000
_cell.length_b   1.000
_cell.length_c   1.000
_cell.angle_alpha   90.00
_cell.angle_beta   90.00
_cell.angle_gamma   90.00
#
_symmetry.space_group_name_H-M   'P 1'
#
loop_
_entity.id
_entity.type
_entity.pdbx_description
1 polymer ?
#
loop_
_entity_poly.entity_id
_entity_poly.type
_entity_poly.pdbx_seq_one_letter_code
_entity_poly.pdbx_strand_id
1 'polypeptide(L)'
;MFKFLLYPASWLYKMAVLFRHQLFDWGILHSEKFDIPVICIGNITVGGTGKTPLAEMIVDYMSQTHRVALLSRGYGRRTKGYREVAATDHYRDVGDEPLQIKRKFPDVCVVVCERRADGIRRIRTEHPEVDLIVMDDGFQHRYVEAKINVVLIDATRPVQEDRMLPLGSLRDVPGQLHRAHYFIVTKCPEEMNPLDRRIMRKVLI
;
A
#
# COMPACT_ATOMS: atom_id res chain seq x y z
N MET A 1 5.76 31.01 -9.84
CA MET A 1 5.37 31.20 -11.25
C MET A 1 5.27 29.89 -12.04
N PHE A 2 6.00 28.83 -11.73
CA PHE A 2 5.95 27.53 -12.48
C PHE A 2 4.79 26.58 -12.17
N LYS A 3 4.02 26.80 -11.11
CA LYS A 3 2.89 25.89 -10.75
C LYS A 3 1.81 25.79 -11.84
N PHE A 4 1.66 26.82 -12.67
CA PHE A 4 0.66 26.83 -13.74
C PHE A 4 0.91 25.74 -14.82
N LEU A 5 2.17 25.44 -15.12
CA LEU A 5 2.56 24.38 -16.05
C LEU A 5 2.27 22.95 -15.52
N LEU A 6 2.10 22.80 -14.21
CA LEU A 6 1.81 21.50 -13.61
C LEU A 6 0.31 21.09 -13.70
N TYR A 7 -0.61 22.05 -13.95
CA TYR A 7 -2.04 21.74 -14.06
C TYR A 7 -2.35 20.76 -15.20
N PRO A 8 -1.89 20.99 -16.45
CA PRO A 8 -2.11 20.04 -17.53
C PRO A 8 -1.51 18.67 -17.25
N ALA A 9 -0.30 18.60 -16.68
CA ALA A 9 0.33 17.34 -16.32
C ALA A 9 -0.45 16.59 -15.24
N SER A 10 -0.94 17.29 -14.21
CA SER A 10 -1.78 16.72 -13.17
C SER A 10 -3.12 16.20 -13.70
N TRP A 11 -3.72 16.94 -14.65
CA TRP A 11 -4.94 16.51 -15.30
C TRP A 11 -4.73 15.24 -16.14
N LEU A 12 -3.66 15.20 -16.96
CA LEU A 12 -3.30 14.02 -17.74
C LEU A 12 -3.04 12.81 -16.84
N TYR A 13 -2.30 13.02 -15.74
CA TYR A 13 -2.07 11.96 -14.75
C TYR A 13 -3.40 11.43 -14.17
N LYS A 14 -4.31 12.35 -13.78
CA LYS A 14 -5.65 11.98 -13.29
C LYS A 14 -6.42 11.15 -14.32
N MET A 15 -6.41 11.58 -15.59
CA MET A 15 -7.10 10.84 -16.66
C MET A 15 -6.52 9.45 -16.86
N ALA A 16 -5.19 9.31 -16.83
CA ALA A 16 -4.53 8.01 -16.93
C ALA A 16 -4.90 7.08 -15.77
N VAL A 17 -4.95 7.61 -14.53
CA VAL A 17 -5.37 6.85 -13.34
C VAL A 17 -6.83 6.43 -13.46
N LEU A 18 -7.73 7.33 -13.83
CA LEU A 18 -9.14 7.02 -14.02
C LEU A 18 -9.36 5.98 -15.13
N PHE A 19 -8.68 6.12 -16.26
CA PHE A 19 -8.76 5.16 -17.37
C PHE A 19 -8.28 3.77 -16.94
N ARG A 20 -7.17 3.70 -16.19
CA ARG A 20 -6.69 2.43 -15.63
C ARG A 20 -7.73 1.79 -14.69
N HIS A 21 -8.39 2.57 -13.84
CA HIS A 21 -9.46 2.04 -12.99
C HIS A 21 -10.62 1.53 -13.80
N GLN A 22 -11.02 2.26 -14.84
CA GLN A 22 -12.10 1.86 -15.73
C GLN A 22 -11.81 0.53 -16.44
N LEU A 23 -10.55 0.28 -16.82
CA LEU A 23 -10.15 -1.00 -17.41
C LEU A 23 -10.34 -2.18 -16.44
N PHE A 24 -10.12 -1.98 -15.15
CA PHE A 24 -10.43 -2.98 -14.11
C PHE A 24 -11.95 -3.15 -13.94
N ASP A 25 -12.69 -2.04 -13.93
CA ASP A 25 -14.14 -2.06 -13.73
C ASP A 25 -14.89 -2.70 -14.93
N TRP A 26 -14.34 -2.58 -16.12
CA TRP A 26 -14.82 -3.29 -17.33
C TRP A 26 -14.32 -4.75 -17.43
N GLY A 27 -13.49 -5.21 -16.49
CA GLY A 27 -12.93 -6.54 -16.52
C GLY A 27 -11.88 -6.78 -17.61
N ILE A 28 -11.36 -5.73 -18.27
CA ILE A 28 -10.25 -5.84 -19.24
C ILE A 28 -8.95 -6.14 -18.50
N LEU A 29 -8.72 -5.45 -17.38
CA LEU A 29 -7.67 -5.81 -16.43
C LEU A 29 -8.30 -6.63 -15.31
N HIS A 30 -7.68 -7.75 -14.97
CA HIS A 30 -8.23 -8.70 -14.02
C HIS A 30 -7.52 -8.60 -12.67
N SER A 31 -8.31 -8.65 -11.60
CA SER A 31 -7.83 -8.85 -10.24
C SER A 31 -7.84 -10.35 -9.93
N GLU A 32 -6.72 -10.87 -9.48
CA GLU A 32 -6.60 -12.28 -9.10
C GLU A 32 -6.93 -12.45 -7.63
N LYS A 33 -7.82 -13.41 -7.37
CA LYS A 33 -8.16 -13.84 -6.01
C LYS A 33 -7.33 -15.06 -5.65
N PHE A 34 -6.79 -15.06 -4.46
CA PHE A 34 -6.01 -16.17 -3.91
C PHE A 34 -6.77 -16.86 -2.79
N ASP A 35 -6.52 -18.14 -2.61
CA ASP A 35 -7.07 -18.95 -1.51
C ASP A 35 -6.46 -18.59 -0.14
N ILE A 36 -5.31 -17.92 -0.14
CA ILE A 36 -4.68 -17.37 1.06
C ILE A 36 -5.20 -15.95 1.33
N PRO A 37 -5.55 -15.60 2.58
CA PRO A 37 -5.97 -14.24 2.91
C PRO A 37 -4.84 -13.24 2.71
N VAL A 38 -5.17 -12.11 2.08
CA VAL A 38 -4.26 -10.99 1.85
C VAL A 38 -4.78 -9.76 2.58
N ILE A 39 -3.97 -9.19 3.47
CA ILE A 39 -4.20 -7.87 4.07
C ILE A 39 -3.36 -6.87 3.28
N CYS A 40 -4.01 -5.94 2.61
CA CYS A 40 -3.35 -4.88 1.86
C CYS A 40 -3.29 -3.61 2.70
N ILE A 41 -2.09 -3.10 2.93
CA ILE A 41 -1.84 -1.81 3.56
C ILE A 41 -1.47 -0.82 2.46
N GLY A 42 -2.05 0.38 2.50
CA GLY A 42 -1.70 1.40 1.53
C GLY A 42 -2.25 2.78 1.87
N ASN A 43 -2.07 3.69 0.95
CA ASN A 43 -2.60 5.05 1.02
C ASN A 43 -2.82 5.59 -0.40
N ILE A 44 -3.45 6.75 -0.54
CA ILE A 44 -3.67 7.39 -1.85
C ILE A 44 -2.77 8.61 -2.09
N THR A 45 -1.84 8.91 -1.17
CA THR A 45 -0.91 10.03 -1.27
C THR A 45 0.53 9.56 -1.35
N VAL A 46 1.42 10.35 -1.91
CA VAL A 46 2.87 10.12 -1.77
C VAL A 46 3.37 10.70 -0.45
N GLY A 47 4.47 10.11 0.07
CA GLY A 47 5.10 10.53 1.32
C GLY A 47 4.77 9.63 2.51
N GLY A 48 5.39 9.91 3.64
CA GLY A 48 5.32 9.10 4.86
C GLY A 48 3.97 9.26 5.59
N THR A 49 3.04 8.37 5.31
CA THR A 49 1.75 8.29 6.01
C THR A 49 1.74 7.29 7.16
N GLY A 50 2.89 6.66 7.47
CA GLY A 50 2.98 5.66 8.54
C GLY A 50 2.68 4.22 8.10
N LYS A 51 2.79 3.88 6.81
CA LYS A 51 2.57 2.51 6.31
C LYS A 51 3.49 1.49 6.95
N THR A 52 4.80 1.75 6.95
CA THR A 52 5.80 0.82 7.48
C THR A 52 5.60 0.51 8.97
N PRO A 53 5.39 1.49 9.86
CA PRO A 53 5.03 1.22 11.25
C PRO A 53 3.74 0.40 11.40
N LEU A 54 2.72 0.65 10.57
CA LEU A 54 1.51 -0.15 10.60
C LEU A 54 1.76 -1.58 10.10
N ALA A 55 2.54 -1.75 9.04
CA ALA A 55 2.91 -3.07 8.54
C ALA A 55 3.67 -3.87 9.60
N GLU A 56 4.63 -3.26 10.30
CA GLU A 56 5.33 -3.86 11.42
C GLU A 56 4.37 -4.29 12.53
N MET A 57 3.43 -3.42 12.93
CA MET A 57 2.46 -3.72 13.98
C MET A 57 1.54 -4.89 13.59
N ILE A 58 1.07 -4.93 12.33
CA ILE A 58 0.22 -6.03 11.84
C ILE A 58 1.03 -7.32 11.76
N VAL A 59 2.26 -7.27 11.25
CA VAL A 59 3.15 -8.45 11.18
C VAL A 59 3.41 -8.99 12.59
N ASP A 60 3.78 -8.14 13.55
CA ASP A 60 4.04 -8.52 14.94
C ASP A 60 2.83 -9.21 15.58
N TYR A 61 1.66 -8.58 15.45
CA TYR A 61 0.43 -9.12 16.05
C TYR A 61 -0.01 -10.44 15.38
N MET A 62 -0.01 -10.47 14.05
CA MET A 62 -0.50 -11.64 13.31
C MET A 62 0.47 -12.83 13.39
N SER A 63 1.78 -12.60 13.53
CA SER A 63 2.79 -13.66 13.67
C SER A 63 2.65 -14.48 14.96
N GLN A 64 1.86 -14.00 15.93
CA GLN A 64 1.57 -14.74 17.15
C GLN A 64 0.66 -15.97 16.89
N THR A 65 -0.14 -15.94 15.83
CA THR A 65 -1.15 -16.96 15.52
C THR A 65 -1.11 -17.49 14.09
N HIS A 66 -0.37 -16.82 13.20
CA HIS A 66 -0.28 -17.14 11.78
C HIS A 66 1.17 -17.25 11.31
N ARG A 67 1.37 -17.98 10.23
CA ARG A 67 2.61 -17.97 9.46
C ARG A 67 2.54 -16.87 8.42
N VAL A 68 3.03 -15.69 8.79
CA VAL A 68 2.90 -14.46 8.00
C VAL A 68 4.01 -14.36 6.96
N ALA A 69 3.64 -13.97 5.74
CA ALA A 69 4.58 -13.39 4.78
C ALA A 69 4.28 -11.91 4.55
N LEU A 70 5.33 -11.09 4.51
CA LEU A 70 5.25 -9.71 4.05
C LEU A 70 5.66 -9.64 2.58
N LEU A 71 4.81 -9.04 1.75
CA LEU A 71 5.07 -8.79 0.34
C LEU A 71 5.11 -7.30 0.03
N SER A 72 6.30 -6.79 -0.30
CA SER A 72 6.51 -5.39 -0.66
C SER A 72 6.99 -5.23 -2.11
N ARG A 73 7.01 -4.00 -2.61
CA ARG A 73 7.60 -3.68 -3.91
C ARG A 73 9.13 -3.69 -3.89
N GLY A 74 9.70 -3.35 -2.74
CA GLY A 74 11.12 -3.03 -2.65
C GLY A 74 11.44 -1.73 -3.39
N TYR A 75 10.79 -0.63 -2.98
CA TYR A 75 11.00 0.67 -3.61
C TYR A 75 12.48 1.06 -3.60
N GLY A 76 12.99 1.59 -4.72
CA GLY A 76 14.38 2.03 -4.84
C GLY A 76 15.44 0.92 -4.96
N ARG A 77 15.07 -0.36 -4.93
CA ARG A 77 16.00 -1.48 -5.12
C ARG A 77 16.55 -1.55 -6.55
N ARG A 78 17.74 -2.11 -6.69
CA ARG A 78 18.39 -2.32 -7.99
C ARG A 78 17.95 -3.62 -8.67
N THR A 79 17.60 -4.63 -7.87
CA THR A 79 17.14 -5.93 -8.37
C THR A 79 15.72 -5.84 -8.91
N LYS A 80 15.32 -6.81 -9.74
CA LYS A 80 13.97 -6.92 -10.30
C LYS A 80 13.40 -8.32 -10.06
N GLY A 81 12.08 -8.43 -10.18
CA GLY A 81 11.35 -9.68 -10.01
C GLY A 81 11.21 -10.09 -8.55
N TYR A 82 10.90 -11.34 -8.34
CA TYR A 82 10.76 -11.94 -7.02
C TYR A 82 12.11 -12.12 -6.34
N ARG A 83 12.20 -11.72 -5.09
CA ARG A 83 13.35 -11.99 -4.23
C ARG A 83 12.91 -12.08 -2.79
N GLU A 84 13.30 -13.15 -2.12
CA GLU A 84 13.21 -13.26 -0.67
C GLU A 84 14.31 -12.42 -0.03
N VAL A 85 13.97 -11.74 1.08
CA VAL A 85 14.85 -10.83 1.79
C VAL A 85 15.57 -11.57 2.91
N ALA A 86 16.88 -11.56 2.89
CA ALA A 86 17.70 -12.01 4.01
C ALA A 86 18.12 -10.83 4.90
N ALA A 87 18.27 -11.06 6.22
CA ALA A 87 18.71 -10.02 7.15
C ALA A 87 20.09 -9.44 6.82
N THR A 88 20.91 -10.21 6.10
CA THR A 88 22.26 -9.84 5.62
C THR A 88 22.25 -9.11 4.28
N ASP A 89 21.11 -9.03 3.61
CA ASP A 89 21.00 -8.31 2.34
C ASP A 89 21.37 -6.83 2.48
N HIS A 90 21.76 -6.25 1.35
CA HIS A 90 21.98 -4.81 1.27
C HIS A 90 20.69 -4.10 0.85
N TYR A 91 20.37 -2.95 1.48
CA TYR A 91 19.13 -2.21 1.21
C TYR A 91 18.95 -1.86 -0.28
N ARG A 92 20.05 -1.66 -1.02
CA ARG A 92 19.99 -1.39 -2.46
C ARG A 92 19.48 -2.56 -3.30
N ASP A 93 19.48 -3.76 -2.76
CA ASP A 93 19.07 -4.96 -3.48
C ASP A 93 17.63 -5.37 -3.16
N VAL A 94 17.12 -4.99 -1.98
CA VAL A 94 15.80 -5.41 -1.50
C VAL A 94 14.89 -4.24 -1.09
N GLY A 95 15.42 -3.03 -0.95
CA GLY A 95 14.73 -1.87 -0.38
C GLY A 95 14.99 -1.74 1.12
N ASP A 96 14.91 -0.53 1.63
CA ASP A 96 15.15 -0.20 3.04
C ASP A 96 14.02 -0.72 3.96
N GLU A 97 12.76 -0.47 3.62
CA GLU A 97 11.61 -0.88 4.42
C GLU A 97 11.49 -2.42 4.56
N PRO A 98 11.56 -3.23 3.47
CA PRO A 98 11.54 -4.69 3.60
C PRO A 98 12.71 -5.24 4.41
N LEU A 99 13.91 -4.66 4.26
CA LEU A 99 15.09 -5.06 5.04
C LEU A 99 14.93 -4.75 6.53
N GLN A 100 14.37 -3.58 6.86
CA GLN A 100 14.06 -3.19 8.23
C GLN A 100 13.11 -4.21 8.89
N ILE A 101 12.03 -4.59 8.18
CA ILE A 101 11.07 -5.58 8.68
C ILE A 101 11.73 -6.95 8.85
N LYS A 102 12.54 -7.41 7.88
CA LYS A 102 13.25 -8.70 7.99
C LYS A 102 14.21 -8.75 9.16
N ARG A 103 14.91 -7.66 9.44
CA ARG A 103 15.82 -7.58 10.60
C ARG A 103 15.09 -7.55 11.93
N LYS A 104 13.92 -6.93 11.98
CA LYS A 104 13.08 -6.85 13.19
C LYS A 104 12.35 -8.17 13.46
N PHE A 105 11.94 -8.87 12.39
CA PHE A 105 11.19 -10.12 12.44
C PHE A 105 11.92 -11.21 11.63
N PRO A 106 13.00 -11.81 12.16
CA PRO A 106 13.84 -12.75 11.42
C PRO A 106 13.09 -13.99 10.91
N ASP A 107 12.07 -14.44 11.63
CA ASP A 107 11.30 -15.64 11.31
C ASP A 107 10.18 -15.39 10.29
N VAL A 108 9.86 -14.13 9.99
CA VAL A 108 8.85 -13.77 9.01
C VAL A 108 9.42 -13.90 7.59
N CYS A 109 8.66 -14.53 6.69
CA CYS A 109 8.95 -14.55 5.27
C CYS A 109 8.77 -13.13 4.70
N VAL A 110 9.85 -12.46 4.31
CA VAL A 110 9.78 -11.14 3.69
C VAL A 110 10.20 -11.25 2.24
N VAL A 111 9.32 -10.82 1.34
CA VAL A 111 9.51 -10.92 -0.12
C VAL A 111 9.31 -9.58 -0.78
N VAL A 112 10.14 -9.30 -1.79
CA VAL A 112 9.97 -8.16 -2.69
C VAL A 112 9.67 -8.63 -4.10
N CYS A 113 8.63 -8.04 -4.72
CA CYS A 113 8.23 -8.36 -6.09
C CYS A 113 7.37 -7.22 -6.65
N GLU A 114 7.67 -6.67 -7.83
CA GLU A 114 6.88 -5.61 -8.45
C GLU A 114 5.50 -6.12 -8.87
N ARG A 115 5.43 -7.34 -9.40
CA ARG A 115 4.18 -8.02 -9.77
C ARG A 115 3.70 -8.84 -8.59
N ARG A 116 2.86 -8.22 -7.74
CA ARG A 116 2.41 -8.82 -6.46
C ARG A 116 1.75 -10.19 -6.64
N ALA A 117 0.97 -10.38 -7.71
CA ALA A 117 0.34 -11.67 -8.00
C ALA A 117 1.39 -12.78 -8.20
N ASP A 118 2.46 -12.49 -8.97
CA ASP A 118 3.57 -13.43 -9.15
C ASP A 118 4.30 -13.70 -7.82
N GLY A 119 4.44 -12.65 -6.99
CA GLY A 119 5.00 -12.77 -5.64
C GLY A 119 4.20 -13.73 -4.76
N ILE A 120 2.87 -13.60 -4.76
CA ILE A 120 1.97 -14.47 -3.99
C ILE A 120 2.07 -15.92 -4.47
N ARG A 121 2.04 -16.15 -5.80
CA ARG A 121 2.16 -17.52 -6.35
C ARG A 121 3.45 -18.18 -5.92
N ARG A 122 4.57 -17.45 -5.94
CA ARG A 122 5.87 -18.00 -5.52
C ARG A 122 5.93 -18.24 -4.03
N ILE A 123 5.42 -17.33 -3.19
CA ILE A 123 5.29 -17.55 -1.73
C ILE A 123 4.52 -18.84 -1.48
N ARG A 124 3.38 -19.05 -2.14
CA ARG A 124 2.57 -20.27 -1.99
C ARG A 124 3.32 -21.56 -2.37
N THR A 125 4.23 -21.48 -3.32
CA THR A 125 5.02 -22.63 -3.79
C THR A 125 6.25 -22.89 -2.91
N GLU A 126 6.96 -21.82 -2.55
CA GLU A 126 8.23 -21.91 -1.82
C GLU A 126 8.03 -21.99 -0.30
N HIS A 127 6.92 -21.44 0.22
CA HIS A 127 6.55 -21.35 1.62
C HIS A 127 5.10 -21.84 1.85
N PRO A 128 4.83 -23.13 1.65
CA PRO A 128 3.47 -23.68 1.79
C PRO A 128 2.89 -23.56 3.22
N GLU A 129 3.75 -23.35 4.22
CA GLU A 129 3.37 -23.11 5.60
C GLU A 129 2.76 -21.73 5.83
N VAL A 130 2.98 -20.75 4.92
CA VAL A 130 2.43 -19.40 5.03
C VAL A 130 0.91 -19.45 4.84
N ASP A 131 0.18 -18.90 5.80
CA ASP A 131 -1.29 -18.87 5.82
C ASP A 131 -1.89 -17.45 5.79
N LEU A 132 -1.04 -16.40 5.87
CA LEU A 132 -1.44 -15.01 5.77
C LEU A 132 -0.38 -14.18 5.02
N ILE A 133 -0.83 -13.32 4.11
CA ILE A 133 0.04 -12.36 3.42
C ILE A 133 -0.33 -10.94 3.84
N VAL A 134 0.66 -10.18 4.28
CA VAL A 134 0.59 -8.73 4.46
C VAL A 134 1.24 -8.06 3.26
N MET A 135 0.45 -7.38 2.44
CA MET A 135 0.92 -6.68 1.25
C MET A 135 1.12 -5.20 1.56
N ASP A 136 2.39 -4.78 1.62
CA ASP A 136 2.75 -3.39 1.90
C ASP A 136 2.74 -2.55 0.62
N ASP A 137 2.24 -1.31 0.79
CA ASP A 137 2.05 -0.31 -0.28
C ASP A 137 1.33 -0.88 -1.52
N GLY A 138 0.25 -1.63 -1.27
CA GLY A 138 -0.46 -2.39 -2.28
C GLY A 138 -1.74 -1.77 -2.82
N PHE A 139 -2.27 -0.68 -2.27
CA PHE A 139 -3.63 -0.19 -2.57
C PHE A 139 -3.86 0.19 -4.04
N GLN A 140 -2.83 0.69 -4.75
CA GLN A 140 -2.88 0.93 -6.19
C GLN A 140 -2.73 -0.34 -7.02
N HIS A 141 -2.32 -1.48 -6.41
CA HIS A 141 -2.02 -2.71 -7.13
C HIS A 141 -3.25 -3.62 -7.24
N ARG A 142 -4.26 -3.18 -8.03
CA ARG A 142 -5.55 -3.86 -8.21
C ARG A 142 -5.47 -5.26 -8.84
N TYR A 143 -4.29 -5.70 -9.32
CA TYR A 143 -4.10 -7.06 -9.85
C TYR A 143 -4.21 -8.17 -8.80
N VAL A 144 -4.21 -7.82 -7.52
CA VAL A 144 -4.49 -8.72 -6.39
C VAL A 144 -5.77 -8.27 -5.71
N GLU A 145 -6.73 -9.18 -5.57
CA GLU A 145 -7.92 -8.97 -4.75
C GLU A 145 -7.56 -9.25 -3.29
N ALA A 146 -7.37 -8.20 -2.51
CA ALA A 146 -7.10 -8.35 -1.09
C ALA A 146 -8.40 -8.63 -0.31
N LYS A 147 -8.33 -9.54 0.67
CA LYS A 147 -9.45 -9.82 1.58
C LYS A 147 -9.76 -8.62 2.47
N ILE A 148 -8.73 -7.89 2.87
CA ILE A 148 -8.83 -6.68 3.69
C ILE A 148 -7.94 -5.59 3.10
N ASN A 149 -8.52 -4.43 2.83
CA ASN A 149 -7.78 -3.22 2.46
C ASN A 149 -7.79 -2.25 3.63
N VAL A 150 -6.62 -1.93 4.17
CA VAL A 150 -6.40 -0.92 5.22
C VAL A 150 -5.75 0.29 4.57
N VAL A 151 -6.43 1.44 4.62
CA VAL A 151 -5.94 2.68 4.00
C VAL A 151 -5.59 3.71 5.06
N LEU A 152 -4.36 4.21 5.00
CA LEU A 152 -3.87 5.25 5.90
C LEU A 152 -4.19 6.63 5.33
N ILE A 153 -4.71 7.48 6.20
CA ILE A 153 -5.00 8.88 5.93
C ILE A 153 -4.20 9.75 6.89
N ASP A 154 -3.43 10.67 6.35
CA ASP A 154 -2.64 11.64 7.12
C ASP A 154 -3.56 12.79 7.57
N ALA A 155 -3.79 12.93 8.87
CA ALA A 155 -4.65 13.97 9.43
C ALA A 155 -4.17 15.40 9.10
N THR A 156 -2.88 15.56 8.88
CA THR A 156 -2.27 16.88 8.57
C THR A 156 -2.44 17.29 7.10
N ARG A 157 -2.93 16.38 6.26
CA ARG A 157 -3.12 16.60 4.81
C ARG A 157 -4.48 16.05 4.36
N PRO A 158 -5.57 16.83 4.55
CA PRO A 158 -6.91 16.43 4.15
C PRO A 158 -6.97 16.09 2.65
N VAL A 159 -7.49 14.91 2.35
CA VAL A 159 -7.54 14.37 0.97
C VAL A 159 -8.35 15.26 0.03
N GLN A 160 -9.37 15.98 0.55
CA GLN A 160 -10.23 16.86 -0.22
C GLN A 160 -9.53 18.11 -0.74
N GLU A 161 -8.51 18.56 0.00
CA GLU A 161 -7.77 19.81 -0.31
C GLU A 161 -6.55 19.53 -1.18
N ASP A 162 -6.18 18.25 -1.31
CA ASP A 162 -4.99 17.84 -2.06
C ASP A 162 -5.31 17.62 -3.55
N ARG A 163 -4.30 17.64 -4.36
CA ARG A 163 -4.37 17.51 -5.82
C ARG A 163 -3.57 16.31 -6.30
N MET A 164 -3.91 15.85 -7.51
CA MET A 164 -3.17 14.77 -8.15
C MET A 164 -1.73 15.21 -8.49
N LEU A 165 -0.82 14.23 -8.47
CA LEU A 165 0.54 14.41 -8.96
C LEU A 165 0.56 15.00 -10.39
N PRO A 166 1.53 15.83 -10.74
CA PRO A 166 2.62 16.37 -9.91
C PRO A 166 2.27 17.66 -9.17
N LEU A 167 1.01 18.14 -9.23
CA LEU A 167 0.59 19.40 -8.63
C LEU A 167 0.42 19.31 -7.11
N GLY A 168 -0.08 18.18 -6.62
CA GLY A 168 -0.24 17.83 -5.21
C GLY A 168 0.42 16.50 -4.88
N SER A 169 -0.08 15.82 -3.85
CA SER A 169 0.49 14.56 -3.39
C SER A 169 -0.37 13.32 -3.69
N LEU A 170 -1.57 13.50 -4.27
CA LEU A 170 -2.44 12.37 -4.60
C LEU A 170 -1.87 11.52 -5.73
N ARG A 171 -1.62 10.24 -5.47
CA ARG A 171 -1.22 9.23 -6.45
C ARG A 171 -2.39 8.36 -6.92
N ASP A 172 -3.55 8.48 -6.25
CA ASP A 172 -4.80 7.83 -6.64
C ASP A 172 -5.96 8.80 -6.40
N VAL A 173 -7.08 8.58 -7.11
CA VAL A 173 -8.24 9.45 -6.97
C VAL A 173 -9.01 9.14 -5.68
N PRO A 174 -9.53 10.16 -4.96
CA PRO A 174 -10.28 9.96 -3.72
C PRO A 174 -11.46 8.99 -3.85
N GLY A 175 -12.10 8.96 -5.01
CA GLY A 175 -13.19 8.01 -5.28
C GLY A 175 -12.80 6.54 -5.12
N GLN A 176 -11.52 6.19 -5.17
CA GLN A 176 -11.06 4.81 -4.95
C GLN A 176 -11.04 4.40 -3.47
N LEU A 177 -11.26 5.34 -2.56
CA LEU A 177 -11.37 5.04 -1.12
C LEU A 177 -12.53 4.09 -0.80
N HIS A 178 -13.56 3.99 -1.64
CA HIS A 178 -14.64 2.99 -1.48
C HIS A 178 -14.14 1.54 -1.44
N ARG A 179 -12.93 1.25 -1.94
CA ARG A 179 -12.31 -0.09 -1.87
C ARG A 179 -11.69 -0.40 -0.50
N ALA A 180 -11.56 0.59 0.36
CA ALA A 180 -11.03 0.39 1.71
C ALA A 180 -12.07 -0.29 2.61
N HIS A 181 -11.63 -1.25 3.40
CA HIS A 181 -12.44 -1.85 4.45
C HIS A 181 -12.24 -1.13 5.77
N TYR A 182 -11.02 -0.62 6.00
CA TYR A 182 -10.67 0.13 7.20
C TYR A 182 -9.84 1.35 6.85
N PHE A 183 -10.10 2.43 7.58
CA PHE A 183 -9.29 3.63 7.54
C PHE A 183 -8.54 3.79 8.85
N ILE A 184 -7.24 4.07 8.76
CA ILE A 184 -6.42 4.45 9.89
C ILE A 184 -5.97 5.89 9.68
N VAL A 185 -6.43 6.78 10.55
CA VAL A 185 -6.01 8.18 10.53
C VAL A 185 -4.73 8.30 11.35
N THR A 186 -3.68 8.78 10.72
CA THR A 186 -2.35 8.94 11.33
C THR A 186 -2.02 10.41 11.55
N LYS A 187 -1.02 10.68 12.38
CA LYS A 187 -0.56 12.04 12.72
C LYS A 187 -1.67 12.93 13.26
N CYS A 188 -2.61 12.32 13.97
CA CYS A 188 -3.63 13.08 14.68
C CYS A 188 -3.00 13.97 15.73
N PRO A 189 -3.45 15.22 15.90
CA PRO A 189 -3.12 16.00 17.08
C PRO A 189 -3.63 15.29 18.34
N GLU A 190 -2.96 15.51 19.47
CA GLU A 190 -3.37 14.92 20.77
C GLU A 190 -4.84 15.27 21.11
N GLU A 191 -5.23 16.50 20.84
CA GLU A 191 -6.61 16.95 20.94
C GLU A 191 -7.17 17.28 19.54
N MET A 192 -7.92 16.34 18.98
CA MET A 192 -8.65 16.59 17.74
C MET A 192 -10.02 17.19 18.03
N ASN A 193 -10.28 18.35 17.45
CA ASN A 193 -11.59 19.00 17.54
C ASN A 193 -12.69 18.02 17.05
N PRO A 194 -13.82 17.89 17.78
CA PRO A 194 -14.95 17.06 17.38
C PRO A 194 -15.48 17.36 15.96
N LEU A 195 -15.40 18.62 15.52
CA LEU A 195 -15.80 19.02 14.18
C LEU A 195 -14.88 18.42 13.11
N ASP A 196 -13.55 18.49 13.30
CA ASP A 196 -12.56 17.93 12.37
C ASP A 196 -12.72 16.41 12.27
N ARG A 197 -12.94 15.73 13.41
CA ARG A 197 -13.23 14.30 13.47
C ARG A 197 -14.48 13.95 12.67
N ARG A 198 -15.54 14.77 12.77
CA ARG A 198 -16.80 14.59 12.01
C ARG A 198 -16.61 14.84 10.51
N ILE A 199 -15.83 15.85 10.13
CA ILE A 199 -15.51 16.15 8.73
C ILE A 199 -14.74 14.99 8.12
N MET A 200 -13.66 14.52 8.78
CA MET A 200 -12.92 13.36 8.31
C MET A 200 -13.80 12.13 8.10
N ARG A 201 -14.68 11.83 9.07
CA ARG A 201 -15.60 10.70 8.96
C ARG A 201 -16.51 10.81 7.73
N LYS A 202 -17.06 12.00 7.45
CA LYS A 202 -17.93 12.23 6.28
C LYS A 202 -17.21 12.05 4.94
N VAL A 203 -15.91 12.22 4.92
CA VAL A 203 -15.11 12.12 3.70
C VAL A 203 -14.69 10.69 3.43
N LEU A 204 -14.59 9.88 4.47
CA LEU A 204 -14.09 8.50 4.39
C LEU A 204 -15.24 7.46 4.29
N ILE A 205 -16.48 7.88 4.57
CA ILE A 205 -17.68 7.07 4.51
C ILE A 205 -18.69 7.69 3.55
#